data_c6c5cc5fde4115adf1fcd830cab954ac
#
_entry.id   c6c5cc5fde4115adf1fcd830cab954ac
#
_cell.length_a   1.000
_cell.length_b   1.000
_cell.length_c   1.000
_cell.angle_alpha   90.00
_cell.angle_beta   90.00
_cell.angle_gamma   90.00
#
_symmetry.space_group_name_H-M   'P 1'
#
loop_
_entity.id
_entity.type
_entity.pdbx_description
1 polymer ?
#
loop_
_entity_poly.entity_id
_entity_poly.type
_entity_poly.pdbx_seq_one_letter_code
_entity_poly.pdbx_strand_id
1 'polypeptide(L)' 'MSQIYQRVALIGLGLIASSMYWSIKRSGVVGEVVGYARSKKTRETARRIGLCDRVYDSASEAVETADLVVLC' A
#
# COMPACT_ATOMS: atom_id res chain seq x y z
N MET A 1 10.56 -17.49 -5.28
CA MET A 1 10.25 -17.46 -3.84
C MET A 1 8.76 -17.37 -3.63
N SER A 2 8.22 -18.16 -2.69
CA SER A 2 6.80 -18.10 -2.37
C SER A 2 6.45 -16.79 -1.69
N GLN A 3 5.28 -16.25 -2.04
CA GLN A 3 4.78 -15.03 -1.41
C GLN A 3 4.19 -15.40 -0.05
N ILE A 4 4.56 -14.65 0.99
CA ILE A 4 4.03 -14.84 2.34
C ILE A 4 2.65 -14.19 2.46
N TYR A 5 2.49 -13.01 1.85
CA TYR A 5 1.24 -12.28 1.85
C TYR A 5 0.78 -12.04 0.43
N GLN A 6 -0.50 -12.23 0.17
CA GLN A 6 -1.05 -11.93 -1.14
C GLN A 6 -1.29 -10.45 -1.31
N ARG A 7 -1.74 -9.78 -0.24
CA ARG A 7 -2.06 -8.36 -0.29
C ARG A 7 -1.75 -7.68 1.03
N VAL A 8 -0.99 -6.60 0.95
CA VAL A 8 -0.64 -5.77 2.11
C VAL A 8 -1.26 -4.39 1.91
N ALA A 9 -1.93 -3.88 2.94
CA ALA A 9 -2.50 -2.54 2.90
C ALA A 9 -1.63 -1.58 3.71
N LEU A 10 -1.23 -0.47 3.09
CA LEU A 10 -0.50 0.59 3.74
C LEU A 10 -1.47 1.73 4.02
N ILE A 11 -1.73 2.00 5.29
CA ILE A 11 -2.65 3.06 5.69
C ILE A 11 -1.84 4.27 6.13
N GLY A 12 -2.05 5.38 5.44
CA GLY A 12 -1.29 6.60 5.69
C GLY A 12 -0.07 6.68 4.78
N LEU A 13 -0.28 7.08 3.53
CA LEU A 13 0.79 7.14 2.52
C LEU A 13 1.64 8.38 2.72
N GLY A 14 2.84 8.22 3.28
CA GLY A 14 3.81 9.28 3.47
C GLY A 14 5.19 8.76 3.12
N LEU A 15 6.22 9.44 3.62
CA LEU A 15 7.61 9.07 3.31
C LEU A 15 7.95 7.66 3.80
N ILE A 16 7.47 7.31 5.00
CA ILE A 16 7.72 5.99 5.56
C ILE A 16 7.05 4.91 4.71
N ALA A 17 5.80 5.17 4.30
CA ALA A 17 5.08 4.23 3.46
C ALA A 17 5.77 4.03 2.11
N SER A 18 6.34 5.09 1.54
CA SER A 18 7.08 5.00 0.28
C SER A 18 8.27 4.04 0.43
N SER A 19 9.04 4.20 1.49
CA SER A 19 10.18 3.34 1.75
C SER A 19 9.74 1.88 1.94
N MET A 20 8.66 1.68 2.68
CA MET A 20 8.12 0.34 2.93
C MET A 20 7.64 -0.31 1.64
N TYR A 21 6.95 0.45 0.79
CA TYR A 21 6.47 -0.08 -0.48
C TYR A 21 7.62 -0.64 -1.32
N TRP A 22 8.65 0.16 -1.50
CA TRP A 22 9.79 -0.27 -2.32
C TRP A 22 10.52 -1.47 -1.72
N SER A 23 10.68 -1.48 -0.40
CA SER A 23 11.32 -2.60 0.28
C SER A 23 10.49 -3.89 0.15
N ILE A 24 9.20 -3.80 0.35
CA ILE A 24 8.28 -4.93 0.25
C ILE A 24 8.28 -5.50 -1.18
N LYS A 25 8.17 -4.65 -2.18
CA LYS A 25 8.16 -5.10 -3.56
C LYS A 25 9.48 -5.74 -3.96
N ARG A 26 10.58 -5.20 -3.47
CA ARG A 26 11.90 -5.75 -3.76
C ARG A 26 12.11 -7.12 -3.13
N SER A 27 11.52 -7.35 -1.97
CA SER A 27 11.67 -8.62 -1.26
C SER A 27 10.98 -9.78 -1.96
N GLY A 28 9.94 -9.50 -2.74
CA GLY A 28 9.18 -10.53 -3.44
C GLY A 28 8.28 -11.37 -2.56
N VAL A 29 8.06 -10.99 -1.31
CA VAL A 29 7.20 -11.77 -0.40
C VAL A 29 5.74 -11.33 -0.40
N VAL A 30 5.42 -10.28 -1.15
CA VAL A 30 4.06 -9.74 -1.23
C VAL A 30 3.63 -9.68 -2.69
N GLY A 31 2.42 -10.17 -2.97
CA GLY A 31 1.89 -10.16 -4.33
C GLY A 31 1.37 -8.80 -4.76
N GLU A 32 0.63 -8.12 -3.88
CA GLU A 32 0.03 -6.82 -4.18
C GLU A 32 0.13 -5.91 -2.96
N VAL A 33 0.44 -4.64 -3.20
CA VAL A 33 0.44 -3.62 -2.16
C VAL A 33 -0.63 -2.59 -2.50
N VAL A 34 -1.59 -2.42 -1.61
CA VAL A 34 -2.62 -1.41 -1.76
C VAL A 34 -2.44 -0.34 -0.71
N GLY A 35 -2.99 0.82 -0.94
CA GLY A 35 -2.78 1.93 -0.03
C GLY A 35 -3.99 2.84 0.11
N TYR A 36 -3.99 3.60 1.19
CA TYR A 36 -4.98 4.61 1.44
C TYR A 36 -4.33 5.76 2.20
N ALA A 37 -4.70 6.98 1.87
CA ALA A 37 -4.31 8.16 2.62
C ALA A 37 -5.55 8.98 2.89
N ARG A 38 -5.56 9.63 4.03
CA ARG A 38 -6.67 10.47 4.45
C ARG A 38 -6.90 11.64 3.50
N SER A 39 -5.81 12.24 3.03
CA SER A 39 -5.86 13.38 2.13
C SER A 39 -6.07 12.92 0.70
N LYS A 40 -7.06 13.50 0.02
CA LYS A 40 -7.29 13.24 -1.39
C LYS A 40 -6.07 13.59 -2.22
N LYS A 41 -5.41 14.69 -1.88
CA LYS A 41 -4.21 15.13 -2.59
C LYS A 41 -3.09 14.09 -2.50
N THR A 42 -2.91 13.51 -1.32
CA THR A 42 -1.92 12.46 -1.12
C THR A 42 -2.26 11.23 -1.94
N ARG A 43 -3.53 10.84 -1.98
CA ARG A 43 -3.96 9.70 -2.78
C ARG A 43 -3.71 9.93 -4.26
N GLU A 44 -4.02 11.11 -4.76
CA GLU A 44 -3.79 11.45 -6.16
C GLU A 44 -2.31 11.44 -6.50
N THR A 45 -1.48 11.98 -5.62
CA THR A 45 -0.03 11.97 -5.80
C THR A 45 0.50 10.53 -5.84
N ALA A 46 0.03 9.69 -4.93
CA ALA A 46 0.45 8.29 -4.86
C ALA A 46 0.10 7.54 -6.15
N ARG A 47 -1.09 7.81 -6.70
CA ARG A 47 -1.49 7.20 -7.98
C ARG A 47 -0.61 7.66 -9.11
N ARG A 48 -0.29 8.95 -9.14
CA ARG A 48 0.52 9.54 -10.21
C ARG A 48 1.94 8.99 -10.22
N ILE A 49 2.55 8.81 -9.06
CA ILE A 49 3.93 8.32 -8.98
C ILE A 49 4.01 6.80 -8.90
N GLY A 50 2.89 6.12 -8.87
CA GLY A 50 2.88 4.66 -8.80
C GLY A 50 3.35 4.11 -7.47
N LEU A 51 3.02 4.78 -6.37
CA LEU A 51 3.50 4.41 -5.04
C LEU A 51 3.00 3.03 -4.60
N CYS A 52 1.77 2.69 -4.93
CA CYS A 52 1.20 1.38 -4.60
C CYS A 52 0.67 0.76 -5.87
N ASP A 53 0.44 -0.56 -5.83
CA ASP A 53 -0.20 -1.23 -6.96
C ASP A 53 -1.61 -0.69 -7.16
N ARG A 54 -2.27 -0.31 -6.05
CA ARG A 54 -3.60 0.27 -6.10
C ARG A 54 -3.80 1.19 -4.89
N VAL A 55 -4.41 2.35 -5.11
CA VAL A 55 -4.74 3.30 -4.05
C VAL A 55 -6.25 3.43 -3.97
N TYR A 56 -6.81 3.17 -2.80
CA TYR A 56 -8.24 3.26 -2.56
C TYR A 56 -8.63 4.62 -2.00
N ASP A 57 -9.91 4.96 -2.15
CA ASP A 57 -10.44 6.21 -1.62
C ASP A 57 -11.02 6.05 -0.22
N SER A 58 -11.01 4.85 0.31
CA SER A 58 -11.55 4.56 1.63
C SER A 58 -10.65 3.54 2.32
N ALA A 59 -10.42 3.75 3.63
CA ALA A 59 -9.60 2.85 4.42
C ALA A 59 -10.23 1.46 4.50
N SER A 60 -11.55 1.39 4.63
CA SER A 60 -12.23 0.10 4.72
C SER A 60 -12.06 -0.73 3.45
N GLU A 61 -12.09 -0.09 2.29
CA GLU A 61 -11.83 -0.78 1.03
C GLU A 61 -10.40 -1.30 0.96
N ALA A 62 -9.45 -0.48 1.43
CA ALA A 62 -8.04 -0.84 1.38
C ALA A 62 -7.74 -2.07 2.25
N VAL A 63 -8.39 -2.20 3.40
CA VAL A 63 -8.10 -3.28 4.33
C VAL A 63 -8.98 -4.51 4.13
N GLU A 64 -10.08 -4.39 3.38
CA GLU A 64 -11.10 -5.44 3.29
C GLU A 64 -10.53 -6.80 2.89
N THR A 65 -9.63 -6.83 1.92
CA THR A 65 -9.06 -8.08 1.43
C THR A 65 -7.57 -8.21 1.75
N ALA A 66 -7.06 -7.35 2.63
CA ALA A 66 -5.64 -7.38 2.96
C ALA A 66 -5.33 -8.48 3.97
N ASP A 67 -4.20 -9.16 3.76
CA ASP A 67 -3.70 -10.15 4.69
C ASP A 67 -2.95 -9.48 5.84
N LEU A 68 -2.38 -8.29 5.57
CA LEU A 68 -1.62 -7.54 6.54
C LEU A 68 -1.91 -6.06 6.35
N VAL A 69 -2.13 -5.35 7.45
CA VAL A 69 -2.37 -3.91 7.43
C VAL A 69 -1.23 -3.22 8.19
N VAL A 70 -0.61 -2.25 7.55
CA VAL A 70 0.48 -1.48 8.14
C VAL A 70 0.00 -0.04 8.32
N LEU A 71 0.04 0.43 9.56
CA LEU A 71 -0.32 1.81 9.89
C LEU A 71 0.95 2.65 9.91
N CYS A 72 0.98 3.66 9.05
CA CYS A 72 2.13 4.54 8.91
C CYS A 72 1.91 5.92 9.52
#